data_85e37b834e01daf5fb43e0ecff8593df
#
_entry.id   85e37b834e01daf5fb43e0ecff8593df
#
_cell.length_a   1.000
_cell.length_b   1.000
_cell.length_c   1.000
_cell.angle_alpha   90.00
_cell.angle_beta   90.00
_cell.angle_gamma   90.00
#
_symmetry.space_group_name_H-M   'P 1'
#
loop_
_entity.id
_entity.type
_entity.pdbx_description
1 polymer ?
#
loop_
_entity_poly.entity_id
_entity_poly.type
_entity_poly.pdbx_seq_one_letter_code
_entity_poly.pdbx_strand_id
1 'polypeptide(L)'
;MYILDFNGGGMDIYTIASQVQQVIKEEEEEKTDSLFESIREELKRRKKMLSGGNFNQYKNRMGEEESIPLMVIVLDGFEEFCTVTYQKYEDILYQILREGEKLGILMIITVESFSGMNISMRLSDLLKTRICFYMKDTYSYTEAFNIIQIPVLPKKGIPGRGIAYYGERILEFQTALAVKEQNDYRRQEKIRQILDRRVAV
;
A
#
# COMPACT_ATOMS: atom_id res chain seq x y z
N MET A 1 -2.86 10.67 3.08
CA MET A 1 -2.37 9.53 2.25
C MET A 1 -1.49 10.08 1.14
N TYR A 2 -0.42 9.39 0.79
CA TYR A 2 0.43 9.64 -0.37
C TYR A 2 0.34 8.45 -1.30
N ILE A 3 0.32 8.67 -2.61
CA ILE A 3 0.26 7.64 -3.63
C ILE A 3 1.43 7.85 -4.59
N LEU A 4 2.24 6.82 -4.77
CA LEU A 4 3.30 6.72 -5.76
C LEU A 4 2.77 5.81 -6.87
N ASP A 5 2.43 6.38 -8.04
CA ASP A 5 1.82 5.69 -9.17
C ASP A 5 2.85 5.39 -10.25
N PHE A 6 3.40 4.18 -10.18
CA PHE A 6 4.40 3.64 -11.11
C PHE A 6 3.83 2.51 -11.97
N ASN A 7 2.48 2.40 -12.02
CA ASN A 7 1.78 1.36 -12.77
C ASN A 7 0.92 1.94 -13.91
N GLY A 8 1.46 2.94 -14.61
CA GLY A 8 0.84 3.47 -15.82
C GLY A 8 -0.31 4.48 -15.63
N GLY A 9 -0.48 5.08 -14.43
CA GLY A 9 -1.31 6.28 -14.30
C GLY A 9 -2.77 6.06 -13.98
N GLY A 10 -3.13 5.02 -13.24
CA GLY A 10 -4.53 4.76 -12.83
C GLY A 10 -5.01 5.52 -11.60
N MET A 11 -4.07 6.11 -10.83
CA MET A 11 -4.38 6.69 -9.50
C MET A 11 -4.74 8.19 -9.53
N ASP A 12 -4.69 8.84 -10.68
CA ASP A 12 -5.01 10.28 -10.84
C ASP A 12 -6.39 10.67 -10.32
N ILE A 13 -7.34 9.76 -10.38
CA ILE A 13 -8.72 10.02 -9.91
C ILE A 13 -8.79 10.33 -8.42
N TYR A 14 -7.77 9.94 -7.65
CA TYR A 14 -7.71 10.15 -6.21
C TYR A 14 -7.11 11.49 -5.79
N THR A 15 -6.60 12.29 -6.73
CA THR A 15 -6.08 13.65 -6.46
C THR A 15 -7.12 14.57 -5.84
N ILE A 16 -8.41 14.35 -6.14
CA ILE A 16 -9.54 15.12 -5.60
C ILE A 16 -10.00 14.64 -4.22
N ALA A 17 -9.49 13.53 -3.73
CA ALA A 17 -9.88 13.00 -2.41
C ALA A 17 -9.20 13.80 -1.29
N SER A 18 -9.98 14.34 -0.35
CA SER A 18 -9.47 15.17 0.75
C SER A 18 -8.43 14.44 1.64
N GLN A 19 -8.45 13.11 1.67
CA GLN A 19 -7.50 12.30 2.42
C GLN A 19 -6.18 12.08 1.67
N VAL A 20 -6.12 12.36 0.36
CA VAL A 20 -4.92 12.22 -0.47
C VAL A 20 -4.20 13.55 -0.53
N GLN A 21 -2.99 13.59 0.00
CA GLN A 21 -2.15 14.78 -0.01
C GLN A 21 -1.48 14.96 -1.39
N GLN A 22 -1.07 13.85 -1.98
CA GLN A 22 -0.35 13.88 -3.24
C GLN A 22 -0.45 12.53 -3.95
N VAL A 23 -0.57 12.59 -5.29
CA VAL A 23 -0.31 11.48 -6.21
C VAL A 23 0.94 11.86 -6.99
N ILE A 24 1.98 11.04 -6.94
CA ILE A 24 3.29 11.25 -7.56
C ILE A 24 3.46 10.21 -8.64
N LYS A 25 3.81 10.64 -9.85
CA LYS A 25 4.04 9.76 -11.00
C LYS A 25 5.51 9.43 -11.17
N GLU A 26 5.77 8.43 -11.99
CA GLU A 26 7.10 7.91 -12.32
C GLU A 26 8.08 9.01 -12.76
N GLU A 27 7.64 9.94 -13.61
CA GLU A 27 8.46 11.03 -14.15
C GLU A 27 8.76 12.16 -13.13
N GLU A 28 8.17 12.13 -11.93
CA GLU A 28 8.27 13.18 -10.92
C GLU A 28 9.31 12.86 -9.83
N GLU A 29 10.58 12.62 -10.23
CA GLU A 29 11.64 12.23 -9.32
C GLU A 29 11.85 13.21 -8.16
N GLU A 30 11.85 14.52 -8.43
CA GLU A 30 12.03 15.55 -7.38
C GLU A 30 10.94 15.49 -6.31
N LYS A 31 9.70 15.17 -6.70
CA LYS A 31 8.61 15.00 -5.73
C LYS A 31 8.77 13.72 -4.93
N THR A 32 9.25 12.67 -5.56
CA THR A 32 9.57 11.41 -4.90
C THR A 32 10.67 11.60 -3.86
N ASP A 33 11.75 12.31 -4.19
CA ASP A 33 12.82 12.68 -3.25
C ASP A 33 12.28 13.49 -2.07
N SER A 34 11.51 14.53 -2.35
CA SER A 34 10.91 15.40 -1.32
C SER A 34 9.97 14.64 -0.40
N LEU A 35 9.17 13.72 -0.94
CA LEU A 35 8.29 12.88 -0.15
C LEU A 35 9.09 11.98 0.81
N PHE A 36 10.09 11.26 0.34
CA PHE A 36 10.85 10.35 1.20
C PHE A 36 11.68 11.08 2.25
N GLU A 37 12.19 12.27 1.96
CA GLU A 37 12.85 13.10 2.98
C GLU A 37 11.83 13.56 4.05
N SER A 38 10.66 14.03 3.64
CA SER A 38 9.56 14.38 4.55
C SER A 38 9.15 13.20 5.45
N ILE A 39 9.06 11.99 4.89
CA ILE A 39 8.74 10.78 5.65
C ILE A 39 9.86 10.47 6.66
N ARG A 40 11.12 10.64 6.28
CA ARG A 40 12.28 10.44 7.17
C ARG A 40 12.22 11.37 8.39
N GLU A 41 11.88 12.63 8.15
CA GLU A 41 11.69 13.61 9.23
C GLU A 41 10.50 13.26 10.12
N GLU A 42 9.40 12.85 9.49
CA GLU A 42 8.18 12.47 10.22
C GLU A 42 8.39 11.22 11.10
N LEU A 43 9.14 10.23 10.63
CA LEU A 43 9.54 9.08 11.44
C LEU A 43 10.33 9.53 12.68
N LYS A 44 11.29 10.45 12.53
CA LYS A 44 12.06 11.01 13.65
C LYS A 44 11.16 11.79 14.60
N ARG A 45 10.25 12.62 14.08
CA ARG A 45 9.30 13.42 14.86
C ARG A 45 8.39 12.53 15.70
N ARG A 46 7.78 11.52 15.10
CA ARG A 46 6.88 10.58 15.78
C ARG A 46 7.59 9.74 16.83
N LYS A 47 8.82 9.30 16.58
CA LYS A 47 9.64 8.62 17.60
C LYS A 47 9.81 9.44 18.87
N LYS A 48 10.13 10.73 18.74
CA LYS A 48 10.24 11.65 19.88
C LYS A 48 8.90 11.84 20.59
N MET A 49 7.83 12.07 19.84
CA MET A 49 6.50 12.33 20.36
C MET A 49 5.93 11.13 21.13
N LEU A 50 6.10 9.93 20.61
CA LEU A 50 5.57 8.71 21.21
C LEU A 50 6.41 8.20 22.39
N SER A 51 7.62 8.73 22.59
CA SER A 51 8.49 8.45 23.77
C SER A 51 8.62 6.97 24.12
N GLY A 52 8.79 6.11 23.09
CA GLY A 52 8.91 4.65 23.26
C GLY A 52 7.58 3.89 23.30
N GLY A 53 6.42 4.56 23.35
CA GLY A 53 5.11 3.96 23.15
C GLY A 53 4.81 3.67 21.66
N ASN A 54 3.57 3.29 21.38
CA ASN A 54 3.10 3.10 20.01
C ASN A 54 1.93 4.02 19.66
N PHE A 55 1.65 4.15 18.38
CA PHE A 55 0.60 5.02 17.83
C PHE A 55 -0.79 4.74 18.43
N ASN A 56 -1.17 3.47 18.60
CA ASN A 56 -2.48 3.11 19.13
C ASN A 56 -2.63 3.54 20.61
N GLN A 57 -1.59 3.35 21.42
CA GLN A 57 -1.58 3.81 22.80
C GLN A 57 -1.66 5.34 22.88
N TYR A 58 -0.94 6.03 22.00
CA TYR A 58 -0.99 7.48 21.91
C TYR A 58 -2.39 7.96 21.51
N LYS A 59 -2.99 7.39 20.45
CA LYS A 59 -4.34 7.73 19.99
C LYS A 59 -5.39 7.52 21.10
N ASN A 60 -5.33 6.41 21.81
CA ASN A 60 -6.25 6.13 22.92
C ASN A 60 -6.12 7.12 24.09
N ARG A 61 -4.91 7.66 24.32
CA ARG A 61 -4.66 8.64 25.38
C ARG A 61 -5.11 10.07 25.02
N MET A 62 -4.86 10.49 23.77
CA MET A 62 -5.12 11.87 23.33
C MET A 62 -6.54 12.09 22.81
N GLY A 63 -7.26 11.01 22.46
CA GLY A 63 -8.53 11.11 21.73
C GLY A 63 -8.35 11.31 20.23
N GLU A 64 -9.45 11.29 19.49
CA GLU A 64 -9.39 11.36 18.02
C GLU A 64 -9.02 12.74 17.49
N GLU A 65 -9.51 13.81 18.11
CA GLU A 65 -9.34 15.19 17.66
C GLU A 65 -7.92 15.73 17.90
N GLU A 66 -7.25 15.30 18.95
CA GLU A 66 -5.90 15.75 19.32
C GLU A 66 -4.79 14.79 18.85
N SER A 67 -5.15 13.66 18.28
CA SER A 67 -4.17 12.67 17.85
C SER A 67 -3.54 13.01 16.49
N ILE A 68 -2.26 12.65 16.33
CA ILE A 68 -1.62 12.69 15.01
C ILE A 68 -2.36 11.75 14.04
N PRO A 69 -2.55 12.17 12.79
CA PRO A 69 -3.26 11.33 11.82
C PRO A 69 -2.44 10.09 11.42
N LEU A 70 -3.13 9.01 11.11
CA LEU A 70 -2.53 7.86 10.45
C LEU A 70 -2.01 8.29 9.06
N MET A 71 -0.74 8.01 8.78
CA MET A 71 -0.16 8.23 7.45
C MET A 71 -0.20 6.91 6.67
N VAL A 72 -0.72 6.95 5.47
CA VAL A 72 -0.72 5.80 4.55
C VAL A 72 0.03 6.17 3.28
N ILE A 73 0.97 5.34 2.89
CA ILE A 73 1.76 5.45 1.66
C ILE A 73 1.37 4.27 0.79
N VAL A 74 0.89 4.53 -0.41
CA VAL A 74 0.61 3.51 -1.44
C VAL A 74 1.70 3.61 -2.50
N LEU A 75 2.38 2.52 -2.76
CA LEU A 75 3.34 2.37 -3.85
C LEU A 75 2.78 1.35 -4.83
N ASP A 76 2.22 1.85 -5.91
CA ASP A 76 1.63 1.05 -6.99
C ASP A 76 2.65 0.84 -8.09
N GLY A 77 2.95 -0.43 -8.43
CA GLY A 77 3.98 -0.80 -9.41
C GLY A 77 5.41 -0.80 -8.83
N PHE A 78 5.65 -1.61 -7.81
CA PHE A 78 6.95 -1.66 -7.13
C PHE A 78 8.11 -2.08 -8.04
N GLU A 79 7.86 -2.97 -9.00
CA GLU A 79 8.88 -3.40 -9.96
C GLU A 79 9.40 -2.23 -10.80
N GLU A 80 8.49 -1.41 -11.33
CA GLU A 80 8.85 -0.23 -12.12
C GLU A 80 9.52 0.82 -11.24
N PHE A 81 8.98 1.05 -10.04
CA PHE A 81 9.61 1.94 -9.06
C PHE A 81 11.08 1.55 -8.80
N CYS A 82 11.38 0.27 -8.57
CA CYS A 82 12.75 -0.19 -8.35
C CYS A 82 13.64 -0.01 -9.59
N THR A 83 13.08 -0.22 -10.77
CA THR A 83 13.78 -0.07 -12.05
C THR A 83 14.16 1.39 -12.29
N VAL A 84 13.20 2.30 -12.19
CA VAL A 84 13.40 3.73 -12.46
C VAL A 84 14.29 4.39 -11.41
N THR A 85 14.13 4.00 -10.15
CA THR A 85 14.87 4.63 -9.04
C THR A 85 16.21 3.96 -8.72
N TYR A 86 16.58 2.90 -9.44
CA TYR A 86 17.82 2.14 -9.19
C TYR A 86 18.00 1.79 -7.71
N GLN A 87 16.90 1.43 -7.03
CA GLN A 87 16.88 1.10 -5.59
C GLN A 87 17.35 2.23 -4.63
N LYS A 88 17.40 3.45 -5.10
CA LYS A 88 17.83 4.66 -4.33
C LYS A 88 17.14 4.78 -2.96
N TYR A 89 15.90 4.30 -2.85
CA TYR A 89 15.07 4.48 -1.66
C TYR A 89 14.99 3.24 -0.75
N GLU A 90 15.76 2.19 -1.00
CA GLU A 90 15.66 0.93 -0.23
C GLU A 90 15.78 1.14 1.28
N ASP A 91 16.70 1.99 1.73
CA ASP A 91 16.93 2.24 3.16
C ASP A 91 15.73 2.93 3.84
N ILE A 92 15.11 3.89 3.17
CA ILE A 92 13.91 4.53 3.74
C ILE A 92 12.69 3.59 3.71
N LEU A 93 12.53 2.80 2.66
CA LEU A 93 11.50 1.75 2.60
C LEU A 93 11.68 0.76 3.74
N TYR A 94 12.90 0.31 4.00
CA TYR A 94 13.22 -0.57 5.12
C TYR A 94 12.83 0.08 6.46
N GLN A 95 13.14 1.35 6.67
CA GLN A 95 12.77 2.05 7.91
C GLN A 95 11.25 2.15 8.07
N ILE A 96 10.52 2.48 7.00
CA ILE A 96 9.04 2.55 7.02
C ILE A 96 8.44 1.17 7.37
N LEU A 97 8.87 0.12 6.69
CA LEU A 97 8.34 -1.23 6.91
C LEU A 97 8.67 -1.78 8.31
N ARG A 98 9.86 -1.46 8.85
CA ARG A 98 10.31 -1.93 10.16
C ARG A 98 9.66 -1.21 11.33
N GLU A 99 9.49 0.09 11.23
CA GLU A 99 9.13 0.94 12.37
C GLU A 99 7.80 1.68 12.19
N GLY A 100 7.36 1.86 10.94
CA GLY A 100 6.24 2.72 10.59
C GLY A 100 4.94 2.33 11.28
N GLU A 101 4.61 1.04 11.33
CA GLU A 101 3.38 0.57 11.97
C GLU A 101 3.27 1.06 13.44
N LYS A 102 4.35 0.95 14.20
CA LYS A 102 4.39 1.42 15.59
C LYS A 102 4.25 2.93 15.71
N LEU A 103 4.60 3.65 14.65
CA LEU A 103 4.57 5.12 14.58
C LEU A 103 3.32 5.65 13.86
N GLY A 104 2.39 4.78 13.43
CA GLY A 104 1.20 5.16 12.67
C GLY A 104 1.53 5.59 11.23
N ILE A 105 2.54 4.98 10.62
CA ILE A 105 2.88 5.13 9.20
C ILE A 105 2.79 3.75 8.56
N LEU A 106 1.82 3.55 7.68
CA LEU A 106 1.58 2.29 6.99
C LEU A 106 1.98 2.41 5.53
N MET A 107 2.47 1.31 4.97
CA MET A 107 2.79 1.21 3.56
C MET A 107 2.05 0.05 2.91
N ILE A 108 1.47 0.32 1.74
CA ILE A 108 0.84 -0.67 0.85
C ILE A 108 1.68 -0.70 -0.41
N ILE A 109 2.12 -1.87 -0.80
CA ILE A 109 2.93 -2.09 -1.99
C ILE A 109 2.17 -3.04 -2.91
N THR A 110 2.01 -2.69 -4.18
CA THR A 110 1.51 -3.60 -5.19
C THR A 110 2.66 -4.11 -6.07
N VAL A 111 2.58 -5.37 -6.43
CA VAL A 111 3.53 -6.05 -7.32
C VAL A 111 2.77 -6.90 -8.30
N GLU A 112 3.29 -7.06 -9.51
CA GLU A 112 2.72 -7.99 -10.50
C GLU A 112 3.06 -9.44 -10.17
N SER A 113 4.30 -9.69 -9.71
CA SER A 113 4.79 -11.01 -9.36
C SER A 113 5.79 -10.97 -8.21
N PHE A 114 5.69 -11.92 -7.31
CA PHE A 114 6.69 -12.10 -6.25
C PHE A 114 7.97 -12.77 -6.78
N SER A 115 7.88 -13.55 -7.86
CA SER A 115 8.99 -14.31 -8.43
C SER A 115 9.97 -13.47 -9.25
N GLY A 116 9.66 -12.24 -9.54
CA GLY A 116 10.49 -11.34 -10.36
C GLY A 116 11.64 -10.66 -9.64
N MET A 117 11.77 -10.82 -8.34
CA MET A 117 12.92 -10.45 -7.50
C MET A 117 13.42 -9.01 -7.57
N ASN A 118 12.55 -8.03 -7.69
CA ASN A 118 12.93 -6.65 -7.42
C ASN A 118 12.77 -6.26 -5.93
N ILE A 119 12.19 -7.15 -5.12
CA ILE A 119 12.10 -6.98 -3.67
C ILE A 119 13.29 -7.68 -3.03
N SER A 120 14.20 -6.93 -2.41
CA SER A 120 15.29 -7.53 -1.65
C SER A 120 14.74 -8.40 -0.50
N MET A 121 15.46 -9.47 -0.14
CA MET A 121 15.08 -10.33 0.99
C MET A 121 14.84 -9.50 2.27
N ARG A 122 15.66 -8.45 2.47
CA ARG A 122 15.56 -7.51 3.58
C ARG A 122 14.21 -6.82 3.69
N LEU A 123 13.61 -6.43 2.57
CA LEU A 123 12.27 -5.81 2.52
C LEU A 123 11.18 -6.89 2.58
N SER A 124 11.35 -7.98 1.85
CA SER A 124 10.38 -9.08 1.80
C SER A 124 10.06 -9.65 3.19
N ASP A 125 11.06 -9.81 4.05
CA ASP A 125 10.89 -10.31 5.42
C ASP A 125 10.05 -9.41 6.32
N LEU A 126 9.97 -8.12 5.98
CA LEU A 126 9.16 -7.14 6.71
C LEU A 126 7.71 -7.06 6.20
N LEU A 127 7.43 -7.56 5.00
CA LEU A 127 6.10 -7.59 4.40
C LEU A 127 5.30 -8.79 4.94
N LYS A 128 4.76 -8.65 6.14
CA LYS A 128 4.07 -9.72 6.86
C LYS A 128 2.66 -9.99 6.34
N THR A 129 1.96 -8.95 5.90
CA THR A 129 0.62 -9.07 5.32
C THR A 129 0.74 -9.16 3.81
N ARG A 130 0.33 -10.29 3.27
CA ARG A 130 0.38 -10.55 1.82
C ARG A 130 -0.99 -10.96 1.32
N ILE A 131 -1.38 -10.37 0.21
CA ILE A 131 -2.67 -10.61 -0.45
C ILE A 131 -2.36 -10.94 -1.90
N CYS A 132 -2.82 -12.10 -2.37
CA CYS A 132 -2.61 -12.53 -3.74
C CYS A 132 -3.94 -12.68 -4.46
N PHE A 133 -4.11 -11.97 -5.56
CA PHE A 133 -5.17 -12.22 -6.51
C PHE A 133 -4.84 -13.43 -7.39
N TYR A 134 -5.71 -13.73 -8.37
CA TYR A 134 -5.49 -14.87 -9.24
C TYR A 134 -4.17 -14.76 -10.03
N MET A 135 -3.30 -15.74 -9.86
CA MET A 135 -2.07 -15.95 -10.66
C MET A 135 -2.17 -17.24 -11.45
N LYS A 136 -1.45 -17.30 -12.57
CA LYS A 136 -1.55 -18.42 -13.54
C LYS A 136 -0.98 -19.74 -12.99
N ASP A 137 0.03 -19.65 -12.15
CA ASP A 137 0.76 -20.82 -11.66
C ASP A 137 0.75 -20.88 -10.13
N THR A 138 0.84 -22.09 -9.60
CA THR A 138 0.83 -22.35 -8.16
C THR A 138 2.13 -21.94 -7.48
N TYR A 139 3.24 -21.96 -8.21
CA TYR A 139 4.55 -21.63 -7.67
C TYR A 139 4.62 -20.18 -7.18
N SER A 140 4.06 -19.25 -7.94
CA SER A 140 3.97 -17.84 -7.55
C SER A 140 3.29 -17.62 -6.19
N TYR A 141 2.28 -18.43 -5.85
CA TYR A 141 1.66 -18.35 -4.52
C TYR A 141 2.57 -18.91 -3.42
N THR A 142 3.29 -20.02 -3.69
CA THR A 142 4.22 -20.59 -2.70
C THR A 142 5.34 -19.60 -2.37
N GLU A 143 5.85 -18.90 -3.37
CA GLU A 143 6.83 -17.82 -3.15
C GLU A 143 6.22 -16.64 -2.41
N ALA A 144 5.04 -16.15 -2.85
CA ALA A 144 4.38 -15.01 -2.25
C ALA A 144 4.10 -15.23 -0.75
N PHE A 145 3.68 -16.42 -0.35
CA PHE A 145 3.39 -16.74 1.05
C PHE A 145 4.55 -17.39 1.81
N ASN A 146 5.65 -17.71 1.11
CA ASN A 146 6.81 -18.43 1.66
C ASN A 146 6.41 -19.74 2.36
N ILE A 147 5.60 -20.55 1.67
CA ILE A 147 5.14 -21.86 2.15
C ILE A 147 5.26 -22.91 1.03
N ILE A 148 5.44 -24.17 1.44
CA ILE A 148 5.66 -25.27 0.48
C ILE A 148 4.38 -25.64 -0.27
N GLN A 149 3.24 -25.59 0.38
CA GLN A 149 1.97 -26.01 -0.20
C GLN A 149 0.85 -25.02 0.13
N ILE A 150 0.17 -24.54 -0.90
CA ILE A 150 -1.00 -23.66 -0.77
C ILE A 150 -2.23 -24.52 -0.51
N PRO A 151 -2.96 -24.30 0.59
CA PRO A 151 -4.13 -25.10 0.94
C PRO A 151 -5.36 -24.78 0.10
N VAL A 152 -5.43 -23.57 -0.47
CA VAL A 152 -6.54 -23.10 -1.28
C VAL A 152 -6.03 -22.16 -2.37
N LEU A 153 -6.56 -22.26 -3.57
CA LEU A 153 -6.27 -21.36 -4.69
C LEU A 153 -7.51 -20.53 -5.02
N PRO A 154 -7.33 -19.24 -5.39
CA PRO A 154 -8.46 -18.41 -5.78
C PRO A 154 -9.07 -18.95 -7.06
N LYS A 155 -10.40 -18.94 -7.14
CA LYS A 155 -11.13 -19.47 -8.29
C LYS A 155 -10.84 -18.63 -9.55
N LYS A 156 -10.39 -19.30 -10.61
CA LYS A 156 -10.11 -18.69 -11.91
C LYS A 156 -11.35 -17.99 -12.49
N GLY A 157 -11.13 -16.84 -13.14
CA GLY A 157 -12.16 -16.12 -13.90
C GLY A 157 -13.13 -15.30 -13.04
N ILE A 158 -12.87 -15.16 -11.74
CA ILE A 158 -13.64 -14.27 -10.87
C ILE A 158 -12.78 -13.04 -10.53
N PRO A 159 -13.05 -11.87 -11.12
CA PRO A 159 -12.31 -10.65 -10.79
C PRO A 159 -12.41 -10.30 -9.29
N GLY A 160 -11.28 -9.88 -8.70
CA GLY A 160 -11.22 -9.53 -7.29
C GLY A 160 -11.24 -10.71 -6.32
N ARG A 161 -11.20 -11.96 -6.83
CA ARG A 161 -11.03 -13.15 -6.00
C ARG A 161 -9.55 -13.31 -5.67
N GLY A 162 -9.24 -13.50 -4.39
CA GLY A 162 -7.86 -13.63 -3.92
C GLY A 162 -7.74 -14.49 -2.68
N ILE A 163 -6.52 -14.68 -2.23
CA ILE A 163 -6.19 -15.35 -0.98
C ILE A 163 -5.29 -14.46 -0.11
N ALA A 164 -5.45 -14.56 1.19
CA ALA A 164 -4.67 -13.83 2.19
C ALA A 164 -4.55 -14.64 3.48
N TYR A 165 -3.56 -14.29 4.31
CA TYR A 165 -3.51 -14.77 5.66
C TYR A 165 -4.61 -14.15 6.53
N TYR A 166 -5.32 -15.00 7.29
CA TYR A 166 -6.17 -14.58 8.37
C TYR A 166 -5.83 -15.43 9.61
N GLY A 167 -5.16 -14.83 10.57
CA GLY A 167 -4.52 -15.56 11.66
C GLY A 167 -3.42 -16.49 11.12
N GLU A 168 -3.54 -17.78 11.41
CA GLU A 168 -2.58 -18.82 10.94
C GLU A 168 -3.05 -19.57 9.68
N ARG A 169 -4.14 -19.12 9.05
CA ARG A 169 -4.75 -19.80 7.91
C ARG A 169 -4.73 -18.92 6.67
N ILE A 170 -4.55 -19.54 5.51
CA ILE A 170 -4.78 -18.91 4.22
C ILE A 170 -6.25 -19.12 3.85
N LEU A 171 -6.98 -18.04 3.66
CA LEU A 171 -8.39 -18.06 3.28
C LEU A 171 -8.59 -17.35 1.95
N GLU A 172 -9.54 -17.87 1.17
CA GLU A 172 -10.02 -17.20 -0.03
C GLU A 172 -10.97 -16.07 0.36
N PHE A 173 -10.88 -14.94 -0.34
CA PHE A 173 -11.76 -13.79 -0.14
C PHE A 173 -12.28 -13.24 -1.48
N GLN A 174 -13.30 -12.43 -1.43
CA GLN A 174 -13.82 -11.65 -2.54
C GLN A 174 -13.73 -10.16 -2.23
N THR A 175 -13.02 -9.42 -3.07
CA THR A 175 -12.99 -7.95 -2.99
C THR A 175 -14.35 -7.37 -3.36
N ALA A 176 -14.86 -6.48 -2.55
CA ALA A 176 -16.04 -5.69 -2.89
C ALA A 176 -15.72 -4.67 -3.99
N LEU A 177 -16.64 -4.45 -4.89
CA LEU A 177 -16.54 -3.34 -5.86
C LEU A 177 -16.76 -2.01 -5.15
N ALA A 178 -15.90 -1.03 -5.42
CA ALA A 178 -16.07 0.33 -4.89
C ALA A 178 -17.42 0.95 -5.35
N VAL A 179 -17.80 0.66 -6.59
CA VAL A 179 -19.09 1.06 -7.18
C VAL A 179 -19.62 -0.05 -8.09
N LYS A 180 -20.95 -0.18 -8.17
CA LYS A 180 -21.61 -1.21 -8.98
C LYS A 180 -21.73 -0.75 -10.44
N GLU A 181 -20.61 -0.78 -11.15
CA GLU A 181 -20.56 -0.48 -12.60
C GLU A 181 -19.70 -1.53 -13.32
N GLN A 182 -20.17 -1.97 -14.48
CA GLN A 182 -19.47 -3.00 -15.28
C GLN A 182 -18.38 -2.39 -16.19
N ASN A 183 -18.58 -1.15 -16.63
CA ASN A 183 -17.67 -0.44 -17.51
C ASN A 183 -16.67 0.37 -16.69
N ASP A 184 -15.37 0.23 -16.97
CA ASP A 184 -14.29 0.89 -16.22
C ASP A 184 -14.39 2.42 -16.28
N TYR A 185 -14.71 2.99 -17.44
CA TYR A 185 -14.90 4.42 -17.58
C TYR A 185 -16.02 4.95 -16.66
N ARG A 186 -17.20 4.31 -16.69
CA ARG A 186 -18.33 4.68 -15.82
C ARG A 186 -18.02 4.47 -14.35
N ARG A 187 -17.21 3.45 -14.03
CA ARG A 187 -16.74 3.21 -12.66
C ARG A 187 -15.88 4.37 -12.18
N GLN A 188 -14.90 4.80 -12.99
CA GLN A 188 -14.05 5.95 -12.67
C GLN A 188 -14.86 7.24 -12.51
N GLU A 189 -15.79 7.53 -13.42
CA GLU A 189 -16.68 8.69 -13.30
C GLU A 189 -17.48 8.68 -12.00
N LYS A 190 -18.04 7.54 -11.64
CA LYS A 190 -18.84 7.40 -10.42
C LYS A 190 -17.99 7.54 -9.15
N ILE A 191 -16.77 7.03 -9.18
CA ILE A 191 -15.80 7.24 -8.08
C ILE A 191 -15.49 8.72 -7.96
N ARG A 192 -15.19 9.44 -9.06
CA ARG A 192 -14.98 10.90 -9.04
C ARG A 192 -16.16 11.63 -8.41
N GLN A 193 -17.39 11.35 -8.83
CA GLN A 193 -18.59 11.97 -8.27
C GLN A 193 -18.76 11.73 -6.76
N ILE A 194 -18.34 10.56 -6.26
CA ILE A 194 -18.37 10.25 -4.82
C ILE A 194 -17.32 11.06 -4.07
N LEU A 195 -16.12 11.18 -4.64
CA LEU A 195 -15.03 11.93 -4.05
C LEU A 195 -15.34 13.43 -4.02
N ASP A 196 -15.83 14.00 -5.12
CA ASP A 196 -16.24 15.40 -5.22
C ASP A 196 -17.30 15.80 -4.18
N ARG A 197 -18.29 14.93 -3.94
CA ARG A 197 -19.35 15.19 -2.95
C ARG A 197 -18.84 15.25 -1.52
N ARG A 198 -17.71 14.59 -1.21
CA ARG A 198 -17.09 14.63 0.12
C ARG A 198 -16.28 15.89 0.38
N VAL A 199 -15.91 16.62 -0.66
CA VAL A 199 -15.22 17.92 -0.57
C VAL A 199 -16.21 19.05 -0.28
N ALA A 200 -17.49 18.86 -0.59
CA ALA A 200 -18.56 19.86 -0.45
C ALA A 200 -19.27 19.87 0.91
N VAL A 201 -18.80 19.11 1.89
CA VAL A 201 -19.28 19.05 3.27
C VAL A 201 -18.18 19.49 4.22
#